data_406366f4a1650f8a580c258f70fb6858
#
_entry.id   406366f4a1650f8a580c258f70fb6858
#
_cell.length_a   1.000
_cell.length_b   1.000
_cell.length_c   1.000
_cell.angle_alpha   90.00
_cell.angle_beta   90.00
_cell.angle_gamma   90.00
#
_symmetry.space_group_name_H-M   'P 1'
#
loop_
_entity.id
_entity.type
_entity.pdbx_description
1 polymer ?
#
loop_
_entity_poly.entity_id
_entity_poly.type
_entity_poly.pdbx_seq_one_letter_code
_entity_poly.pdbx_strand_id
1 'polypeptide(L)'
;MNELLALVERHRAIVLPASGSLLLMAVAVIGWQLAGSFSNPISPQRVPQAYFYDLHTGELFTAASDLEGPIETESGLFGDHPAVVRANVFSCGSCRDPNQRFVGWLEMPDPAAPEPSAEEQELPDPLPDDGEPENSSPLLIRAVDGAQWYSIDSPQAETIMREAEQRCREGETLRYCHPPSVLAD
;
A
#
# COMPACT_ATOMS: atom_id res chain seq x y z
N MET A 1 18.43 -59.29 4.45
CA MET A 1 18.77 -58.54 5.64
C MET A 1 20.16 -58.86 6.20
N ASN A 2 20.57 -60.12 6.16
CA ASN A 2 21.86 -60.56 6.69
C ASN A 2 23.09 -60.13 5.84
N GLU A 3 22.96 -59.98 4.53
CA GLU A 3 24.07 -59.51 3.65
C GLU A 3 24.48 -58.06 3.91
N LEU A 4 23.52 -57.19 4.16
CA LEU A 4 23.79 -55.78 4.50
C LEU A 4 24.56 -55.62 5.82
N LEU A 5 24.23 -56.43 6.83
CA LEU A 5 24.94 -56.46 8.11
C LEU A 5 26.38 -56.92 7.96
N ALA A 6 26.61 -57.96 7.16
CA ALA A 6 27.98 -58.49 6.89
C ALA A 6 28.86 -57.48 6.14
N LEU A 7 28.27 -56.65 5.25
CA LEU A 7 28.96 -55.59 4.51
C LEU A 7 29.37 -54.43 5.40
N VAL A 8 28.50 -54.05 6.34
CA VAL A 8 28.76 -53.01 7.32
C VAL A 8 29.87 -53.42 8.28
N GLU A 9 29.88 -54.68 8.70
CA GLU A 9 30.88 -55.20 9.64
C GLU A 9 32.27 -55.29 8.98
N ARG A 10 32.36 -55.63 7.69
CA ARG A 10 33.60 -55.70 6.92
C ARG A 10 34.25 -54.34 6.68
N HIS A 11 33.46 -53.26 6.64
CA HIS A 11 33.95 -51.91 6.39
C HIS A 11 33.76 -50.99 7.60
N ARG A 12 33.66 -51.55 8.80
CA ARG A 12 33.42 -50.82 10.04
C ARG A 12 34.37 -49.67 10.29
N ALA A 13 35.63 -49.82 9.88
CA ALA A 13 36.66 -48.76 10.02
C ALA A 13 36.46 -47.57 9.12
N ILE A 14 35.69 -47.70 8.04
CA ILE A 14 35.40 -46.61 7.06
C ILE A 14 33.99 -46.06 7.27
N VAL A 15 33.02 -46.90 7.60
CA VAL A 15 31.62 -46.52 7.71
C VAL A 15 31.36 -45.64 8.96
N LEU A 16 32.02 -45.92 10.10
CA LEU A 16 31.89 -45.16 11.30
C LEU A 16 32.36 -43.68 11.21
N PRO A 17 33.56 -43.40 10.65
CA PRO A 17 33.98 -42.02 10.49
C PRO A 17 33.18 -41.28 9.40
N ALA A 18 32.74 -41.96 8.32
CA ALA A 18 31.97 -41.34 7.27
C ALA A 18 30.58 -40.93 7.75
N SER A 19 29.89 -41.73 8.54
CA SER A 19 28.58 -41.38 9.09
C SER A 19 28.67 -40.24 10.12
N GLY A 20 29.70 -40.20 10.96
CA GLY A 20 29.95 -39.10 11.90
C GLY A 20 30.23 -37.76 11.21
N SER A 21 31.00 -37.80 10.10
CA SER A 21 31.28 -36.59 9.30
C SER A 21 30.02 -36.03 8.61
N LEU A 22 29.15 -36.89 8.09
CA LEU A 22 27.88 -36.49 7.46
C LEU A 22 26.93 -35.83 8.48
N LEU A 23 26.88 -36.35 9.70
CA LEU A 23 26.04 -35.83 10.76
C LEU A 23 26.53 -34.46 11.24
N LEU A 24 27.85 -34.28 11.40
CA LEU A 24 28.43 -33.00 11.73
C LEU A 24 28.20 -31.94 10.65
N MET A 25 28.30 -32.31 9.38
CA MET A 25 28.04 -31.41 8.28
C MET A 25 26.57 -30.98 8.24
N ALA A 26 25.63 -31.91 8.47
CA ALA A 26 24.20 -31.59 8.57
C ALA A 26 23.89 -30.62 9.71
N VAL A 27 24.47 -30.82 10.89
CA VAL A 27 24.32 -29.92 12.04
C VAL A 27 24.92 -28.55 11.74
N ALA A 28 26.07 -28.48 11.08
CA ALA A 28 26.70 -27.21 10.69
C ALA A 28 25.83 -26.43 9.70
N VAL A 29 25.23 -27.09 8.70
CA VAL A 29 24.34 -26.46 7.72
C VAL A 29 23.06 -25.95 8.39
N ILE A 30 22.45 -26.74 9.26
CA ILE A 30 21.26 -26.32 10.03
C ILE A 30 21.62 -25.14 10.94
N GLY A 31 22.74 -25.20 11.64
CA GLY A 31 23.22 -24.09 12.48
C GLY A 31 23.43 -22.80 11.70
N TRP A 32 23.99 -22.90 10.49
CA TRP A 32 24.17 -21.73 9.62
C TRP A 32 22.83 -21.17 9.11
N GLN A 33 21.89 -22.00 8.74
CA GLN A 33 20.56 -21.57 8.32
C GLN A 33 19.80 -20.86 9.45
N LEU A 34 19.87 -21.40 10.67
CA LEU A 34 19.28 -20.78 11.85
C LEU A 34 19.97 -19.45 12.18
N ALA A 35 21.30 -19.40 12.18
CA ALA A 35 22.04 -18.16 12.44
C ALA A 35 21.72 -17.07 11.40
N GLY A 36 21.56 -17.42 10.13
CA GLY A 36 21.15 -16.50 9.07
C GLY A 36 19.73 -15.94 9.27
N SER A 37 18.83 -16.73 9.84
CA SER A 37 17.45 -16.32 10.10
C SER A 37 17.34 -15.30 11.25
N PHE A 38 18.26 -15.32 12.21
CA PHE A 38 18.30 -14.35 13.31
C PHE A 38 19.00 -13.04 12.94
N SER A 39 19.66 -12.98 11.78
CA SER A 39 20.46 -11.82 11.36
C SER A 39 19.73 -10.88 10.42
N ASN A 40 18.45 -11.12 10.10
CA ASN A 40 17.65 -10.13 9.41
C ASN A 40 17.27 -9.03 10.40
N PRO A 41 17.94 -7.85 10.36
CA PRO A 41 17.44 -6.71 11.11
C PRO A 41 16.02 -6.47 10.59
N ILE A 42 15.04 -6.44 11.49
CA ILE A 42 13.68 -5.99 11.15
C ILE A 42 13.87 -4.59 10.61
N SER A 43 13.88 -4.46 9.29
CA SER A 43 13.92 -3.15 8.66
C SER A 43 12.69 -2.39 9.14
N PRO A 44 12.84 -1.20 9.72
CA PRO A 44 11.70 -0.45 10.22
C PRO A 44 10.70 -0.29 9.06
N GLN A 45 9.50 -0.82 9.25
CA GLN A 45 8.47 -0.81 8.25
C GLN A 45 8.02 0.64 8.07
N ARG A 46 8.15 1.15 6.86
CA ARG A 46 7.65 2.47 6.52
C ARG A 46 6.16 2.36 6.23
N VAL A 47 5.37 3.10 6.97
CA VAL A 47 3.94 3.24 6.72
C VAL A 47 3.76 4.32 5.65
N PRO A 48 3.22 3.97 4.47
CA PRO A 48 2.89 4.96 3.46
C PRO A 48 1.81 5.90 4.02
N GLN A 49 1.90 7.18 3.67
CA GLN A 49 0.98 8.22 4.12
C GLN A 49 0.15 8.73 2.94
N ALA A 50 -1.06 9.19 3.24
CA ALA A 50 -1.92 9.91 2.31
C ALA A 50 -2.31 11.28 2.89
N TYR A 51 -2.71 12.20 2.03
CA TYR A 51 -3.31 13.45 2.47
C TYR A 51 -4.79 13.27 2.67
N PHE A 52 -5.30 13.88 3.75
CA PHE A 52 -6.71 13.94 4.08
C PHE A 52 -7.11 15.39 4.33
N TYR A 53 -8.36 15.69 4.04
CA TYR A 53 -8.94 17.01 4.17
C TYR A 53 -10.20 16.94 5.01
N ASP A 54 -10.27 17.76 6.04
CA ASP A 54 -11.46 17.91 6.89
C ASP A 54 -12.39 18.96 6.28
N LEU A 55 -13.59 18.55 5.93
CA LEU A 55 -14.60 19.38 5.26
C LEU A 55 -15.22 20.45 6.18
N HIS A 56 -15.13 20.28 7.52
CA HIS A 56 -15.61 21.25 8.49
C HIS A 56 -14.60 22.34 8.78
N THR A 57 -13.34 21.92 8.98
CA THR A 57 -12.28 22.84 9.40
C THR A 57 -11.50 23.42 8.22
N GLY A 58 -11.52 22.75 7.08
CA GLY A 58 -10.69 23.09 5.94
C GLY A 58 -9.22 22.71 6.14
N GLU A 59 -8.92 21.86 7.12
CA GLU A 59 -7.56 21.47 7.45
C GLU A 59 -7.08 20.30 6.57
N LEU A 60 -5.85 20.44 6.03
CA LEU A 60 -5.15 19.40 5.32
C LEU A 60 -4.13 18.74 6.23
N PHE A 61 -4.22 17.42 6.42
CA PHE A 61 -3.30 16.65 7.26
C PHE A 61 -2.86 15.35 6.59
N THR A 62 -1.94 14.62 7.22
CA THR A 62 -1.47 13.32 6.73
C THR A 62 -1.84 12.22 7.70
N ALA A 63 -2.25 11.07 7.18
CA ALA A 63 -2.51 9.86 7.94
C ALA A 63 -2.05 8.64 7.15
N ALA A 64 -2.09 7.46 7.74
CA ALA A 64 -1.73 6.22 7.08
C ALA A 64 -2.60 6.00 5.83
N SER A 65 -1.99 5.58 4.73
CA SER A 65 -2.68 5.47 3.43
C SER A 65 -3.62 4.27 3.32
N ASP A 66 -3.49 3.30 4.24
CA ASP A 66 -4.39 2.16 4.40
C ASP A 66 -5.72 2.53 5.08
N LEU A 67 -5.81 3.74 5.64
CA LEU A 67 -7.08 4.29 6.04
C LEU A 67 -7.87 4.63 4.77
N GLU A 68 -8.83 3.78 4.45
CA GLU A 68 -9.79 4.09 3.40
C GLU A 68 -10.67 5.23 3.87
N GLY A 69 -10.61 6.36 3.18
CA GLY A 69 -11.57 7.44 3.42
C GLY A 69 -12.96 7.04 2.92
N PRO A 70 -14.01 7.57 3.48
CA PRO A 70 -14.06 8.64 4.48
C PRO A 70 -13.81 8.15 5.90
N ILE A 71 -13.04 8.90 6.69
CA ILE A 71 -12.64 8.52 8.05
C ILE A 71 -13.59 9.14 9.07
N GLU A 72 -14.09 8.34 10.00
CA GLU A 72 -14.78 8.84 11.18
C GLU A 72 -13.78 9.49 12.14
N THR A 73 -13.91 10.78 12.33
CA THR A 73 -13.11 11.58 13.26
C THR A 73 -13.99 12.29 14.27
N GLU A 74 -13.40 13.05 15.19
CA GLU A 74 -14.13 13.93 16.10
C GLU A 74 -14.98 14.99 15.36
N SER A 75 -14.63 15.29 14.10
CA SER A 75 -15.40 16.20 13.23
C SER A 75 -16.77 15.63 12.80
N GLY A 76 -16.98 14.32 12.96
CA GLY A 76 -18.26 13.65 12.70
C GLY A 76 -18.64 13.63 11.22
N LEU A 77 -19.93 13.90 10.92
CA LEU A 77 -20.48 13.86 9.57
C LEU A 77 -20.54 15.27 8.95
N PHE A 78 -20.26 15.34 7.65
CA PHE A 78 -20.50 16.51 6.82
C PHE A 78 -21.63 16.19 5.83
N GLY A 79 -22.85 16.63 6.15
CA GLY A 79 -24.05 16.13 5.48
C GLY A 79 -24.29 14.66 5.80
N ASP A 80 -24.38 13.83 4.78
CA ASP A 80 -24.60 12.39 4.91
C ASP A 80 -23.31 11.57 4.85
N HIS A 81 -22.15 12.23 4.81
CA HIS A 81 -20.83 11.58 4.67
C HIS A 81 -19.90 11.96 5.83
N PRO A 82 -18.92 11.14 6.19
CA PRO A 82 -17.86 11.54 7.12
C PRO A 82 -17.13 12.81 6.64
N ALA A 83 -16.76 13.66 7.60
CA ALA A 83 -16.17 14.96 7.31
C ALA A 83 -14.75 14.88 6.74
N VAL A 84 -14.02 13.80 6.98
CA VAL A 84 -12.64 13.62 6.51
C VAL A 84 -12.59 12.75 5.28
N VAL A 85 -12.06 13.31 4.20
CA VAL A 85 -11.97 12.69 2.89
C VAL A 85 -10.53 12.72 2.37
N ARG A 86 -10.20 11.87 1.40
CA ARG A 86 -8.88 11.86 0.78
C ARG A 86 -8.66 13.11 -0.07
N ALA A 87 -7.44 13.64 -0.04
CA ALA A 87 -7.07 14.84 -0.79
C ALA A 87 -5.95 14.55 -1.79
N ASN A 88 -6.14 14.95 -3.04
CA ASN A 88 -5.11 14.93 -4.07
C ASN A 88 -4.37 16.25 -4.07
N VAL A 89 -3.11 16.22 -3.61
CA VAL A 89 -2.28 17.41 -3.41
C VAL A 89 -1.25 17.54 -4.52
N PHE A 90 -1.16 18.73 -5.05
CA PHE A 90 -0.26 19.07 -6.16
C PHE A 90 0.61 20.29 -5.83
N SER A 91 1.64 20.49 -6.65
CA SER A 91 2.47 21.67 -6.65
C SER A 91 2.88 22.01 -8.07
N CYS A 92 2.96 23.29 -8.41
CA CYS A 92 3.52 23.79 -9.66
C CYS A 92 5.06 23.91 -9.62
N GLY A 93 5.69 23.48 -8.56
CA GLY A 93 7.12 23.54 -8.34
C GLY A 93 7.63 22.43 -7.46
N SER A 94 8.00 22.77 -6.22
CA SER A 94 8.54 21.80 -5.27
C SER A 94 7.51 21.32 -4.27
N CYS A 95 7.25 20.01 -4.25
CA CYS A 95 6.44 19.39 -3.19
C CYS A 95 7.04 19.50 -1.77
N ARG A 96 8.30 19.94 -1.65
CA ARG A 96 8.94 20.15 -0.34
C ARG A 96 8.53 21.48 0.30
N ASP A 97 8.10 22.44 -0.50
CA ASP A 97 7.61 23.73 0.00
C ASP A 97 6.09 23.66 0.25
N PRO A 98 5.63 23.69 1.52
CA PRO A 98 4.20 23.63 1.83
C PRO A 98 3.40 24.77 1.21
N ASN A 99 4.01 25.95 1.00
CA ASN A 99 3.34 27.11 0.44
C ASN A 99 3.08 27.01 -1.07
N GLN A 100 3.75 26.07 -1.73
CA GLN A 100 3.56 25.80 -3.16
C GLN A 100 2.57 24.66 -3.42
N ARG A 101 2.08 24.02 -2.34
CA ARG A 101 1.12 22.93 -2.45
C ARG A 101 -0.30 23.47 -2.49
N PHE A 102 -1.15 22.78 -3.23
CA PHE A 102 -2.58 23.02 -3.22
C PHE A 102 -3.34 21.71 -3.36
N VAL A 103 -4.54 21.66 -2.86
CA VAL A 103 -5.45 20.55 -3.08
C VAL A 103 -6.06 20.72 -4.47
N GLY A 104 -5.87 19.76 -5.35
CA GLY A 104 -6.47 19.74 -6.68
C GLY A 104 -7.93 19.36 -6.61
N TRP A 105 -8.21 18.22 -5.97
CA TRP A 105 -9.55 17.71 -5.71
C TRP A 105 -9.58 16.81 -4.49
N LEU A 106 -10.78 16.51 -4.02
CA LEU A 106 -11.08 15.59 -2.94
C LEU A 106 -11.68 14.31 -3.52
N GLU A 107 -11.42 13.18 -2.87
CA GLU A 107 -11.89 11.85 -3.27
C GLU A 107 -12.54 11.12 -2.11
N MET A 108 -13.57 10.35 -2.42
CA MET A 108 -14.11 9.32 -1.52
C MET A 108 -14.68 8.15 -2.33
N PRO A 109 -14.76 6.94 -1.76
CA PRO A 109 -15.52 5.84 -2.34
C PRO A 109 -17.00 6.25 -2.51
N ASP A 110 -17.64 5.76 -3.55
CA ASP A 110 -19.08 5.97 -3.74
C ASP A 110 -19.85 5.15 -2.70
N PRO A 111 -20.56 5.80 -1.76
CA PRO A 111 -21.33 5.08 -0.74
C PRO A 111 -22.52 4.31 -1.31
N ALA A 112 -22.92 4.58 -2.56
CA ALA A 112 -23.95 3.85 -3.25
C ALA A 112 -23.41 2.63 -4.04
N ALA A 113 -22.08 2.46 -4.10
CA ALA A 113 -21.48 1.32 -4.75
C ALA A 113 -21.79 0.03 -3.98
N PRO A 114 -22.07 -1.07 -4.67
CA PRO A 114 -22.23 -2.35 -4.01
C PRO A 114 -20.90 -2.71 -3.31
N GLU A 115 -20.99 -3.13 -2.05
CA GLU A 115 -19.82 -3.67 -1.37
C GLU A 115 -19.30 -4.89 -2.15
N PRO A 116 -17.97 -5.01 -2.35
CA PRO A 116 -17.41 -6.18 -3.01
C PRO A 116 -17.87 -7.44 -2.25
N SER A 117 -18.57 -8.33 -2.94
CA SER A 117 -19.08 -9.55 -2.34
C SER A 117 -17.91 -10.37 -1.80
N ALA A 118 -18.07 -10.96 -0.61
CA ALA A 118 -17.05 -11.79 0.04
C ALA A 118 -16.60 -12.99 -0.84
N GLU A 119 -17.35 -13.31 -1.88
CA GLU A 119 -17.02 -14.36 -2.86
C GLU A 119 -15.92 -13.94 -3.85
N GLU A 120 -15.72 -12.63 -4.08
CA GLU A 120 -14.64 -12.12 -4.94
C GLU A 120 -13.28 -12.03 -4.22
N GLN A 121 -13.24 -12.27 -2.91
CA GLN A 121 -11.99 -12.33 -2.12
C GLN A 121 -11.37 -13.74 -2.06
N GLU A 122 -11.99 -14.73 -2.68
CA GLU A 122 -11.42 -16.07 -2.80
C GLU A 122 -10.28 -16.02 -3.82
N LEU A 123 -9.07 -16.36 -3.33
CA LEU A 123 -7.75 -16.31 -3.98
C LEU A 123 -7.80 -16.33 -5.51
N PRO A 124 -7.12 -15.40 -6.17
CA PRO A 124 -7.04 -15.43 -7.62
C PRO A 124 -6.31 -16.68 -8.05
N ASP A 125 -6.98 -17.48 -8.91
CA ASP A 125 -6.36 -18.48 -9.74
C ASP A 125 -5.20 -17.83 -10.52
N PRO A 126 -4.09 -18.54 -10.81
CA PRO A 126 -2.90 -17.92 -11.37
C PRO A 126 -3.20 -17.20 -12.68
N LEU A 127 -3.05 -15.87 -12.59
CA LEU A 127 -2.96 -14.87 -13.65
C LEU A 127 -3.39 -15.28 -15.07
N PRO A 128 -4.50 -14.76 -15.57
CA PRO A 128 -4.59 -14.41 -16.98
C PRO A 128 -3.87 -13.07 -17.19
N ASP A 129 -3.00 -13.10 -18.16
CA ASP A 129 -2.22 -12.03 -18.71
C ASP A 129 -3.10 -10.81 -19.08
N ASP A 130 -2.64 -9.60 -18.75
CA ASP A 130 -3.07 -8.30 -19.27
C ASP A 130 -4.48 -7.75 -18.93
N GLY A 131 -5.15 -8.19 -17.88
CA GLY A 131 -6.35 -7.53 -17.36
C GLY A 131 -6.01 -6.50 -16.29
N GLU A 132 -6.27 -5.21 -16.53
CA GLU A 132 -6.36 -4.22 -15.46
C GLU A 132 -7.33 -4.73 -14.39
N PRO A 133 -7.02 -4.57 -13.09
CA PRO A 133 -7.93 -4.99 -12.02
C PRO A 133 -9.22 -4.15 -12.13
N GLU A 134 -10.28 -4.71 -12.70
CA GLU A 134 -11.61 -4.10 -12.81
C GLU A 134 -12.31 -3.90 -11.44
N ASN A 135 -11.58 -4.12 -10.34
CA ASN A 135 -12.15 -4.10 -8.98
C ASN A 135 -11.77 -2.83 -8.21
N SER A 136 -11.66 -1.68 -8.88
CA SER A 136 -11.61 -0.39 -8.20
C SER A 136 -13.03 0.03 -7.85
N SER A 137 -13.35 0.12 -6.56
CA SER A 137 -14.60 0.72 -6.09
C SER A 137 -14.79 2.07 -6.79
N PRO A 138 -15.99 2.35 -7.34
CA PRO A 138 -16.23 3.62 -8.00
C PRO A 138 -15.94 4.77 -7.05
N LEU A 139 -15.19 5.73 -7.55
CA LEU A 139 -14.76 6.90 -6.79
C LEU A 139 -15.63 8.11 -7.14
N LEU A 140 -15.92 8.90 -6.12
CA LEU A 140 -16.48 10.24 -6.26
C LEU A 140 -15.38 11.27 -6.05
N ILE A 141 -15.40 12.32 -6.87
CA ILE A 141 -14.52 13.47 -6.71
C ILE A 141 -15.29 14.77 -6.56
N ARG A 142 -14.65 15.75 -5.90
CA ARG A 142 -15.21 17.08 -5.66
C ARG A 142 -14.10 18.14 -5.69
N ALA A 143 -14.40 19.32 -6.24
CA ALA A 143 -13.56 20.50 -6.04
C ALA A 143 -13.56 20.89 -4.54
N VAL A 144 -12.45 21.46 -4.04
CA VAL A 144 -12.28 21.82 -2.62
C VAL A 144 -13.38 22.76 -2.15
N ASP A 145 -13.71 23.76 -2.96
CA ASP A 145 -14.76 24.75 -2.74
C ASP A 145 -16.13 24.37 -3.33
N GLY A 146 -16.21 23.20 -3.98
CA GLY A 146 -17.43 22.67 -4.56
C GLY A 146 -18.37 22.08 -3.50
N ALA A 147 -19.67 22.08 -3.80
CA ALA A 147 -20.68 21.49 -2.92
C ALA A 147 -21.09 20.07 -3.35
N GLN A 148 -20.81 19.67 -4.59
CA GLN A 148 -21.31 18.43 -5.18
C GLN A 148 -20.19 17.43 -5.45
N TRP A 149 -20.50 16.16 -5.23
CA TRP A 149 -19.67 15.02 -5.59
C TRP A 149 -20.09 14.49 -6.97
N TYR A 150 -19.12 14.08 -7.77
CA TYR A 150 -19.30 13.56 -9.12
C TYR A 150 -18.53 12.26 -9.26
N SER A 151 -19.10 11.30 -9.98
CA SER A 151 -18.34 10.10 -10.36
C SER A 151 -17.07 10.49 -11.10
N ILE A 152 -15.97 9.81 -10.81
CA ILE A 152 -14.65 10.06 -11.42
C ILE A 152 -14.71 10.02 -12.96
N ASP A 153 -15.61 9.20 -13.52
CA ASP A 153 -15.80 9.03 -14.96
C ASP A 153 -16.72 10.09 -15.57
N SER A 154 -17.21 11.05 -14.79
CA SER A 154 -18.13 12.08 -15.27
C SER A 154 -17.41 13.23 -15.97
N PRO A 155 -18.04 13.93 -16.93
CA PRO A 155 -17.47 15.14 -17.55
C PRO A 155 -17.18 16.27 -16.55
N GLN A 156 -17.91 16.30 -15.43
CA GLN A 156 -17.71 17.26 -14.34
C GLN A 156 -16.41 16.95 -13.60
N ALA A 157 -16.14 15.69 -13.32
CA ALA A 157 -14.89 15.23 -12.75
C ALA A 157 -13.68 15.59 -13.61
N GLU A 158 -13.79 15.34 -14.91
CA GLU A 158 -12.76 15.72 -15.90
C GLU A 158 -12.50 17.23 -15.91
N THR A 159 -13.54 18.03 -15.73
CA THR A 159 -13.39 19.49 -15.62
C THR A 159 -12.64 19.89 -14.36
N ILE A 160 -12.96 19.31 -13.19
CA ILE A 160 -12.29 19.56 -11.92
C ILE A 160 -10.79 19.21 -12.02
N MET A 161 -10.45 18.04 -12.58
CA MET A 161 -9.06 17.62 -12.76
C MET A 161 -8.30 18.58 -13.70
N ARG A 162 -8.92 18.97 -14.80
CA ARG A 162 -8.33 19.93 -15.76
C ARG A 162 -8.12 21.31 -15.15
N GLU A 163 -9.03 21.80 -14.31
CA GLU A 163 -8.86 23.06 -13.59
C GLU A 163 -7.66 23.01 -12.62
N ALA A 164 -7.44 21.87 -11.97
CA ALA A 164 -6.26 21.67 -11.13
C ALA A 164 -4.96 21.74 -11.97
N GLU A 165 -4.94 21.14 -13.16
CA GLU A 165 -3.80 21.20 -14.08
C GLU A 165 -3.52 22.63 -14.56
N GLN A 166 -4.56 23.43 -14.78
CA GLN A 166 -4.45 24.82 -15.28
C GLN A 166 -4.02 25.83 -14.18
N ARG A 167 -3.91 25.41 -12.92
CA ARG A 167 -3.43 26.31 -11.85
C ARG A 167 -1.96 26.70 -11.99
N CYS A 168 -1.17 25.88 -12.68
CA CYS A 168 0.23 26.18 -12.93
C CYS A 168 0.40 27.21 -14.03
N ARG A 169 1.37 28.11 -13.86
CA ARG A 169 1.71 29.12 -14.87
C ARG A 169 2.35 28.45 -16.07
N GLU A 170 2.33 29.13 -17.20
CA GLU A 170 3.02 28.68 -18.40
C GLU A 170 4.52 28.45 -18.13
N GLY A 171 4.98 27.24 -18.44
CA GLY A 171 6.36 26.80 -18.16
C GLY A 171 6.58 26.11 -16.82
N GLU A 172 5.61 26.12 -15.92
CA GLU A 172 5.66 25.32 -14.70
C GLU A 172 5.06 23.91 -14.94
N THR A 173 5.57 22.92 -14.21
CA THR A 173 5.10 21.54 -14.34
C THR A 173 4.29 21.16 -13.10
N LEU A 174 3.04 20.77 -13.31
CA LEU A 174 2.22 20.19 -12.26
C LEU A 174 2.85 18.88 -11.76
N ARG A 175 2.97 18.74 -10.45
CA ARG A 175 3.49 17.53 -9.79
C ARG A 175 2.54 17.08 -8.72
N TYR A 176 2.24 15.80 -8.71
CA TYR A 176 1.54 15.18 -7.59
C TYR A 176 2.48 15.09 -6.38
N CYS A 177 2.02 15.51 -5.23
CA CYS A 177 2.79 15.53 -4.00
C CYS A 177 2.39 14.35 -3.11
N HIS A 178 3.31 13.41 -2.92
CA HIS A 178 3.15 12.37 -1.94
C HIS A 178 3.59 12.88 -0.55
N PRO A 179 2.86 12.59 0.51
CA PRO A 179 3.34 12.86 1.85
C PRO A 179 4.56 11.98 2.18
N PRO A 180 5.46 12.43 3.07
CA PRO A 180 6.59 11.62 3.51
C PRO A 180 6.09 10.38 4.26
N SER A 181 6.63 9.20 3.95
CA SER A 181 6.38 8.00 4.74
C SER A 181 6.96 8.15 6.15
N VAL A 182 6.24 7.67 7.16
CA VAL A 182 6.69 7.62 8.54
C VAL A 182 7.14 6.22 8.92
N LEU A 183 8.03 6.11 9.90
CA LEU A 183 8.41 4.82 10.47
C LEU A 183 7.24 4.33 11.35
N ALA A 184 6.92 3.04 11.26
CA ALA A 184 6.01 2.42 12.22
C ALA A 184 6.66 2.44 13.61
N ASP A 185 5.90 2.91 14.61
CA ASP A 185 6.29 2.88 16.03
C ASP A 185 6.17 1.46 16.60
#